data_a393488874e0e050ac33928a8bba9912
#
_entry.id   a393488874e0e050ac33928a8bba9912
#
_cell.length_a   1.000
_cell.length_b   1.000
_cell.length_c   1.000
_cell.angle_alpha   90.00
_cell.angle_beta   90.00
_cell.angle_gamma   90.00
#
_symmetry.space_group_name_H-M   'P 1'
#
loop_
_entity.id
_entity.type
_entity.pdbx_description
1 polymer ?
#
loop_
_entity_poly.entity_id
_entity_poly.type
_entity_poly.pdbx_seq_one_letter_code
_entity_poly.pdbx_strand_id
1 'polypeptide(L)'
;MKSRVWLFIISIFFLLCGTSFAQNVYSPYVTQNNEIIFNQSMHRIDVIDPKVSTNMKGFNYPGLRGSNQLVIYTPAFGYRTNTNEYGTEAVVVGDTVTSLSGADSLIPANGLIISGHGQAKKWINENIMVGTKISIDLEKKTITSYVTSDTFLYTARERIKEVQNMMLYYIQNSANYNPRRTEQNISKANDYIQKAQKNSEDSQKYASRAIEFANLAMSTVIPYDSTELKGVWIRPTFYNEKDIIKTLDQLAEAGINNIFLETYYHGKTIFPSQTMTRYGFIRQNEEFVGFDPLKIWINEAHRRGIKVNIWFETFYVGNKPPETNAEYILAKHPEWANYPKKSVGSSSIPYSISEHNGYFIDPANPDVQNFLYELLCEIVTRYKPDGINLDYIRYPQSLE
;
A
#
# COMPACT_ATOMS: atom_id res chain seq x y z
N MET A 1 3.75 7.57 16.52
CA MET A 1 4.26 6.65 15.49
C MET A 1 3.26 6.62 14.34
N LYS A 2 3.62 7.17 13.18
CA LYS A 2 2.71 7.32 12.02
C LYS A 2 2.66 6.00 11.26
N SER A 3 1.52 5.31 11.30
CA SER A 3 1.26 4.14 10.47
C SER A 3 0.97 4.60 9.04
N ARG A 4 1.75 4.13 8.10
CA ARG A 4 1.60 4.43 6.67
C ARG A 4 0.56 3.50 6.07
N VAL A 5 -0.52 4.08 5.58
CA VAL A 5 -1.47 3.41 4.69
C VAL A 5 -0.79 3.21 3.34
N TRP A 6 -0.63 1.96 2.93
CA TRP A 6 -0.20 1.61 1.58
C TRP A 6 -1.41 1.61 0.65
N LEU A 7 -1.78 2.78 0.17
CA LEU A 7 -2.41 2.85 -1.14
C LEU A 7 -1.32 2.57 -2.16
N PHE A 8 -1.60 1.74 -3.17
CA PHE A 8 -0.79 1.65 -4.38
C PHE A 8 -0.83 2.99 -5.13
N ILE A 9 -0.20 3.98 -4.56
CA ILE A 9 0.26 5.18 -5.25
C ILE A 9 1.77 5.05 -5.20
N ILE A 10 2.29 4.28 -6.15
CA ILE A 10 3.69 4.36 -6.50
C ILE A 10 3.93 5.79 -6.96
N SER A 11 4.76 6.48 -6.21
CA SER A 11 5.45 7.70 -6.62
C SER A 11 4.70 9.01 -6.60
N ILE A 12 4.56 9.61 -5.43
CA ILE A 12 4.74 11.04 -5.31
C ILE A 12 5.62 11.27 -4.09
N PHE A 13 6.92 10.98 -4.21
CA PHE A 13 7.93 11.51 -3.30
C PHE A 13 9.27 11.62 -4.02
N PHE A 14 9.29 12.39 -5.13
CA PHE A 14 10.51 12.99 -5.65
C PHE A 14 10.14 14.30 -6.33
N LEU A 15 9.72 15.26 -5.53
CA LEU A 15 9.65 16.64 -5.96
C LEU A 15 10.22 17.47 -4.82
N LEU A 16 11.51 17.70 -4.90
CA LEU A 16 12.25 18.88 -4.47
C LEU A 16 13.73 18.52 -4.35
N CYS A 17 14.42 18.54 -5.48
CA CYS A 17 15.81 18.98 -5.50
C CYS A 17 16.27 19.16 -6.95
N GLY A 18 16.93 20.25 -7.19
CA GLY A 18 17.38 20.70 -8.50
C GLY A 18 18.28 19.69 -9.24
N THR A 19 18.27 19.80 -10.52
CA THR A 19 19.15 19.32 -11.59
C THR A 19 20.46 18.61 -11.21
N SER A 20 20.43 17.57 -10.39
CA SER A 20 21.50 16.59 -10.31
C SER A 20 20.91 15.24 -10.70
N PHE A 21 21.46 14.61 -11.70
CA PHE A 21 21.20 13.22 -12.01
C PHE A 21 21.39 12.43 -10.71
N ALA A 22 20.31 11.84 -10.19
CA ALA A 22 20.40 11.05 -8.98
C ALA A 22 21.17 9.78 -9.32
N GLN A 23 22.47 9.82 -9.12
CA GLN A 23 23.33 8.67 -9.19
C GLN A 23 23.35 8.01 -7.81
N ASN A 24 22.64 6.88 -7.69
CA ASN A 24 22.65 6.10 -6.46
C ASN A 24 23.66 4.97 -6.61
N VAL A 25 24.71 5.03 -5.83
CA VAL A 25 25.73 3.98 -5.79
C VAL A 25 25.43 3.06 -4.62
N TYR A 26 25.14 1.81 -4.91
CA TYR A 26 25.19 0.76 -3.92
C TYR A 26 26.66 0.31 -3.80
N SER A 27 27.32 0.84 -2.83
CA SER A 27 28.54 0.25 -2.33
C SER A 27 28.12 -0.87 -1.39
N PRO A 28 28.56 -2.09 -1.56
CA PRO A 28 28.29 -3.16 -0.62
C PRO A 28 28.86 -2.73 0.71
N TYR A 29 28.00 -2.16 1.47
CA TYR A 29 28.35 -1.49 2.65
C TYR A 29 28.20 -2.52 3.67
N VAL A 30 28.82 -2.38 4.53
CA VAL A 30 29.00 -1.58 5.57
C VAL A 30 29.47 -2.33 6.78
N THR A 31 29.97 -3.41 6.63
CA THR A 31 30.81 -3.93 7.64
C THR A 31 32.22 -3.90 7.08
N GLN A 32 33.17 -3.63 7.87
CA GLN A 32 34.56 -3.40 7.50
C GLN A 32 35.17 -4.44 6.52
N ASN A 33 34.43 -5.45 6.09
CA ASN A 33 34.86 -6.53 5.23
C ASN A 33 33.78 -7.03 4.26
N ASN A 34 32.89 -6.16 3.75
CA ASN A 34 31.98 -6.60 2.72
C ASN A 34 32.73 -6.87 1.43
N GLU A 35 32.74 -8.12 1.03
CA GLU A 35 33.30 -8.56 -0.23
C GLU A 35 32.19 -8.88 -1.23
N ILE A 36 32.36 -8.40 -2.48
CA ILE A 36 31.66 -8.98 -3.60
C ILE A 36 32.41 -10.24 -3.96
N ILE A 37 31.82 -11.38 -3.70
CA ILE A 37 32.42 -12.66 -4.07
C ILE A 37 31.87 -13.08 -5.42
N PHE A 38 32.77 -13.14 -6.39
CA PHE A 38 32.50 -13.78 -7.64
C PHE A 38 32.67 -15.28 -7.47
N ASN A 39 31.57 -15.99 -7.45
CA ASN A 39 31.64 -17.43 -7.58
C ASN A 39 31.66 -17.78 -9.07
N GLN A 40 32.85 -17.96 -9.66
CA GLN A 40 32.99 -18.27 -11.07
C GLN A 40 32.23 -19.53 -11.48
N SER A 41 32.10 -20.51 -10.62
CA SER A 41 31.37 -21.76 -10.91
C SER A 41 29.85 -21.57 -10.95
N MET A 42 29.34 -20.54 -10.30
CA MET A 42 27.92 -20.20 -10.26
C MET A 42 27.58 -18.96 -11.06
N HIS A 43 28.54 -18.27 -11.62
CA HIS A 43 28.40 -17.06 -12.43
C HIS A 43 27.49 -16.01 -11.77
N ARG A 44 27.65 -15.82 -10.50
CA ARG A 44 26.92 -14.81 -9.73
C ARG A 44 27.90 -13.92 -8.96
N ILE A 45 27.42 -12.73 -8.66
CA ILE A 45 28.11 -11.77 -7.81
C ILE A 45 27.34 -11.71 -6.50
N ASP A 46 27.99 -12.04 -5.40
CA ASP A 46 27.39 -11.98 -4.07
C ASP A 46 27.98 -10.83 -3.28
N VAL A 47 27.10 -10.03 -2.72
CA VAL A 47 27.50 -9.11 -1.66
C VAL A 47 27.28 -9.82 -0.33
N ILE A 48 28.37 -10.23 0.32
CA ILE A 48 28.33 -11.00 1.54
C ILE A 48 28.70 -10.16 2.73
N ASP A 49 27.92 -10.26 3.79
CA ASP A 49 28.35 -9.84 5.12
C ASP A 49 29.28 -10.93 5.68
N PRO A 50 30.59 -10.66 5.90
CA PRO A 50 31.53 -11.64 6.40
C PRO A 50 31.18 -12.20 7.78
N LYS A 51 30.31 -11.53 8.53
CA LYS A 51 29.82 -12.05 9.83
C LYS A 51 28.83 -13.19 9.69
N VAL A 52 28.24 -13.36 8.50
CA VAL A 52 27.12 -14.28 8.29
C VAL A 52 27.49 -15.46 7.41
N SER A 53 28.52 -15.35 6.57
CA SER A 53 28.80 -16.35 5.55
C SER A 53 30.21 -16.87 5.59
N THR A 54 30.37 -18.10 5.95
CA THR A 54 31.62 -18.82 5.76
C THR A 54 31.56 -19.91 4.69
N ASN A 55 30.38 -20.29 4.17
CA ASN A 55 30.27 -21.44 3.30
C ASN A 55 29.17 -21.29 2.26
N MET A 56 29.53 -20.72 1.12
CA MET A 56 28.69 -20.79 -0.09
C MET A 56 29.01 -22.05 -0.88
N LYS A 57 28.78 -23.22 -0.32
CA LYS A 57 28.84 -24.47 -1.05
C LYS A 57 27.44 -24.84 -1.50
N GLY A 58 27.20 -24.79 -2.82
CA GLY A 58 25.96 -25.23 -3.43
C GLY A 58 24.87 -24.16 -3.58
N PHE A 59 23.73 -24.57 -4.07
CA PHE A 59 22.56 -23.74 -4.38
C PHE A 59 21.79 -23.26 -3.16
N ASN A 60 22.09 -23.76 -1.99
CA ASN A 60 21.47 -23.31 -0.74
C ASN A 60 22.34 -22.26 -0.08
N TYR A 61 21.73 -21.16 0.29
CA TYR A 61 22.31 -20.07 1.04
C TYR A 61 21.80 -20.02 2.47
N PRO A 62 22.05 -20.99 3.31
CA PRO A 62 21.45 -21.05 4.63
C PRO A 62 21.89 -19.92 5.55
N GLY A 63 23.03 -19.28 5.26
CA GLY A 63 23.55 -18.16 6.06
C GLY A 63 23.05 -16.77 5.64
N LEU A 64 22.30 -16.69 4.57
CA LEU A 64 21.95 -15.41 3.95
C LEU A 64 20.55 -14.89 4.32
N ARG A 65 19.86 -15.51 5.26
CA ARG A 65 18.52 -15.10 5.68
C ARG A 65 18.58 -13.83 6.54
N GLY A 66 17.91 -12.78 6.05
CA GLY A 66 17.70 -11.56 6.82
C GLY A 66 18.89 -10.60 6.89
N SER A 67 19.97 -10.88 6.18
CA SER A 67 21.11 -9.98 6.09
C SER A 67 21.06 -9.07 4.87
N ASN A 68 22.01 -8.16 4.80
CA ASN A 68 22.13 -7.11 3.79
C ASN A 68 22.64 -7.64 2.45
N GLN A 69 21.96 -8.62 1.88
CA GLN A 69 22.48 -9.35 0.73
C GLN A 69 21.94 -8.86 -0.57
N LEU A 70 22.87 -8.56 -1.46
CA LEU A 70 22.56 -8.34 -2.85
C LEU A 70 23.27 -9.43 -3.66
N VAL A 71 22.50 -10.15 -4.44
CA VAL A 71 22.99 -11.25 -5.29
C VAL A 71 22.65 -10.93 -6.73
N ILE A 72 23.64 -11.10 -7.63
CA ILE A 72 23.43 -10.96 -9.06
C ILE A 72 23.43 -12.33 -9.70
N TYR A 73 22.32 -12.68 -10.34
CA TYR A 73 22.16 -13.91 -11.08
C TYR A 73 22.32 -13.64 -12.58
N THR A 74 23.20 -14.38 -13.21
CA THR A 74 23.41 -14.35 -14.67
C THR A 74 22.86 -15.62 -15.32
N PRO A 75 22.69 -15.67 -16.67
CA PRO A 75 22.20 -16.87 -17.36
C PRO A 75 23.00 -18.14 -17.07
N ALA A 76 24.27 -18.01 -16.72
CA ALA A 76 25.09 -19.17 -16.38
C ALA A 76 24.76 -19.78 -15.01
N PHE A 77 23.99 -19.07 -14.15
CA PHE A 77 23.47 -19.64 -12.92
C PHE A 77 22.38 -20.71 -13.18
N GLY A 78 21.54 -20.49 -14.20
CA GLY A 78 20.43 -21.35 -14.55
C GLY A 78 19.27 -20.56 -15.14
N TYR A 79 18.07 -21.17 -15.10
CA TYR A 79 16.87 -20.59 -15.70
C TYR A 79 16.11 -19.63 -14.78
N ARG A 80 16.17 -19.89 -13.45
CA ARG A 80 15.48 -19.12 -12.40
C ARG A 80 16.40 -18.84 -11.24
N THR A 81 16.06 -17.81 -10.46
CA THR A 81 16.83 -17.41 -9.27
C THR A 81 16.60 -18.36 -8.08
N ASN A 82 15.47 -19.04 -8.03
CA ASN A 82 15.06 -19.88 -6.90
C ASN A 82 15.07 -19.13 -5.55
N THR A 83 14.78 -17.84 -5.57
CA THR A 83 14.69 -17.01 -4.36
C THR A 83 13.31 -17.13 -3.71
N ASN A 84 13.19 -16.68 -2.47
CA ASN A 84 11.92 -16.71 -1.74
C ASN A 84 11.21 -15.33 -1.79
N GLU A 85 9.93 -15.33 -1.39
CA GLU A 85 9.05 -14.15 -1.40
C GLU A 85 9.46 -13.00 -0.48
N TYR A 86 10.43 -13.21 0.41
CA TYR A 86 10.88 -12.15 1.33
C TYR A 86 11.88 -11.18 0.70
N GLY A 87 12.37 -11.51 -0.50
CA GLY A 87 13.28 -10.67 -1.27
C GLY A 87 12.58 -9.63 -2.14
N THR A 88 13.40 -8.96 -2.94
CA THR A 88 12.98 -8.14 -4.09
C THR A 88 13.99 -8.39 -5.21
N GLU A 89 13.50 -8.50 -6.43
CA GLU A 89 14.31 -8.77 -7.61
C GLU A 89 14.07 -7.70 -8.68
N ALA A 90 15.15 -7.21 -9.26
CA ALA A 90 15.17 -6.37 -10.45
C ALA A 90 15.69 -7.16 -11.64
N VAL A 91 14.85 -7.37 -12.64
CA VAL A 91 15.24 -8.01 -13.90
C VAL A 91 15.86 -6.95 -14.81
N VAL A 92 17.11 -7.17 -15.22
CA VAL A 92 17.89 -6.25 -16.06
C VAL A 92 18.14 -6.92 -17.39
N VAL A 93 17.74 -6.26 -18.48
CA VAL A 93 18.03 -6.68 -19.86
C VAL A 93 18.96 -5.65 -20.49
N GLY A 94 20.13 -6.12 -20.95
CA GLY A 94 21.21 -5.19 -21.27
C GLY A 94 21.65 -4.41 -20.03
N ASP A 95 21.41 -3.12 -20.02
CA ASP A 95 21.66 -2.21 -18.89
C ASP A 95 20.40 -1.67 -18.21
N THR A 96 19.23 -2.11 -18.64
CA THR A 96 17.96 -1.49 -18.25
C THR A 96 17.10 -2.46 -17.42
N VAL A 97 16.57 -1.96 -16.31
CA VAL A 97 15.59 -2.69 -15.50
C VAL A 97 14.26 -2.76 -16.26
N THR A 98 13.82 -3.98 -16.58
CA THR A 98 12.60 -4.22 -17.34
C THR A 98 11.40 -4.61 -16.46
N SER A 99 11.67 -5.21 -15.30
CA SER A 99 10.62 -5.54 -14.32
C SER A 99 11.18 -5.64 -12.90
N LEU A 100 10.27 -5.50 -11.95
CA LEU A 100 10.52 -5.77 -10.53
C LEU A 100 9.60 -6.90 -10.07
N SER A 101 10.11 -7.82 -9.29
CA SER A 101 9.34 -8.93 -8.73
C SER A 101 9.70 -9.18 -7.27
N GLY A 102 8.91 -10.02 -6.60
CA GLY A 102 9.18 -10.43 -5.21
C GLY A 102 10.17 -11.57 -5.13
N ALA A 103 10.15 -12.52 -6.07
CA ALA A 103 10.94 -13.74 -5.97
C ALA A 103 10.92 -14.57 -7.27
N ASP A 104 11.86 -15.49 -7.35
CA ASP A 104 11.95 -16.57 -8.32
C ASP A 104 11.76 -16.15 -9.79
N SER A 105 12.41 -15.06 -10.17
CA SER A 105 12.33 -14.53 -11.53
C SER A 105 13.05 -15.40 -12.55
N LEU A 106 12.54 -15.37 -13.79
CA LEU A 106 13.22 -15.91 -14.94
C LEU A 106 14.44 -15.07 -15.29
N ILE A 107 15.59 -15.71 -15.42
CA ILE A 107 16.86 -15.02 -15.75
C ILE A 107 16.89 -14.76 -17.27
N PRO A 108 16.95 -13.50 -17.71
CA PRO A 108 16.95 -13.19 -19.13
C PRO A 108 18.27 -13.62 -19.80
N ALA A 109 18.17 -14.19 -21.00
CA ALA A 109 19.34 -14.70 -21.73
C ALA A 109 20.41 -13.62 -22.01
N ASN A 110 20.00 -12.37 -22.20
CA ASN A 110 20.86 -11.21 -22.47
C ASN A 110 20.89 -10.21 -21.33
N GLY A 111 20.78 -10.68 -20.08
CA GLY A 111 20.72 -9.82 -18.93
C GLY A 111 21.09 -10.50 -17.63
N LEU A 112 20.58 -9.98 -16.54
CA LEU A 112 20.82 -10.46 -15.19
C LEU A 112 19.65 -10.12 -14.27
N ILE A 113 19.68 -10.68 -13.07
CA ILE A 113 18.75 -10.32 -11.99
C ILE A 113 19.54 -9.84 -10.79
N ILE A 114 19.14 -8.69 -10.26
CA ILE A 114 19.64 -8.17 -8.99
C ILE A 114 18.61 -8.54 -7.92
N SER A 115 18.99 -9.41 -7.01
CA SER A 115 18.14 -9.89 -5.92
C SER A 115 18.63 -9.36 -4.58
N GLY A 116 17.74 -8.87 -3.75
CA GLY A 116 18.08 -8.29 -2.46
C GLY A 116 17.16 -8.75 -1.33
N HIS A 117 17.79 -8.96 -0.16
CA HIS A 117 17.11 -9.19 1.11
C HIS A 117 17.57 -8.15 2.12
N GLY A 118 16.82 -7.96 3.21
CA GLY A 118 17.22 -7.02 4.27
C GLY A 118 17.47 -5.60 3.74
N GLN A 119 18.64 -5.04 4.01
CA GLN A 119 19.01 -3.68 3.57
C GLN A 119 19.18 -3.58 2.04
N ALA A 120 19.63 -4.63 1.39
CA ALA A 120 19.72 -4.67 -0.08
C ALA A 120 18.32 -4.60 -0.72
N LYS A 121 17.33 -5.29 -0.16
CA LYS A 121 15.91 -5.14 -0.57
C LYS A 121 15.44 -3.69 -0.41
N LYS A 122 15.75 -3.06 0.73
CA LYS A 122 15.40 -1.66 0.97
C LYS A 122 16.03 -0.76 -0.08
N TRP A 123 17.33 -0.95 -0.34
CA TRP A 123 18.04 -0.17 -1.34
C TRP A 123 17.46 -0.34 -2.75
N ILE A 124 17.16 -1.59 -3.19
CA ILE A 124 16.50 -1.85 -4.48
C ILE A 124 15.19 -1.09 -4.57
N ASN A 125 14.33 -1.20 -3.55
CA ASN A 125 13.01 -0.57 -3.55
C ASN A 125 13.06 0.97 -3.55
N GLU A 126 14.13 1.56 -3.01
CA GLU A 126 14.30 3.02 -2.92
C GLU A 126 15.00 3.61 -4.14
N ASN A 127 15.82 2.83 -4.85
CA ASN A 127 16.74 3.36 -5.87
C ASN A 127 16.57 2.75 -7.25
N ILE A 128 15.74 1.71 -7.39
CA ILE A 128 15.53 1.02 -8.67
C ILE A 128 14.05 1.03 -9.00
N MET A 129 13.72 1.42 -10.20
CA MET A 129 12.39 1.30 -10.80
C MET A 129 12.53 0.77 -12.23
N VAL A 130 11.42 0.35 -12.83
CA VAL A 130 11.43 -0.07 -14.25
C VAL A 130 11.97 1.08 -15.12
N GLY A 131 12.87 0.79 -16.02
CA GLY A 131 13.58 1.77 -16.84
C GLY A 131 14.88 2.33 -16.23
N THR A 132 15.19 2.01 -14.98
CA THR A 132 16.47 2.39 -14.36
C THR A 132 17.63 1.76 -15.14
N LYS A 133 18.65 2.56 -15.40
CA LYS A 133 19.91 2.07 -15.95
C LYS A 133 20.82 1.59 -14.84
N ILE A 134 21.41 0.42 -15.04
CA ILE A 134 22.32 -0.23 -14.08
C ILE A 134 23.72 -0.30 -14.67
N SER A 135 24.71 0.09 -13.89
CA SER A 135 26.12 -0.13 -14.19
C SER A 135 26.76 -0.91 -13.04
N ILE A 136 27.54 -1.93 -13.39
CA ILE A 136 28.27 -2.76 -12.43
C ILE A 136 29.75 -2.59 -12.69
N ASP A 137 30.43 -2.07 -11.69
CA ASP A 137 31.90 -1.95 -11.71
C ASP A 137 32.47 -3.06 -10.82
N LEU A 138 33.12 -4.03 -11.48
CA LEU A 138 33.64 -5.21 -10.82
C LEU A 138 34.94 -4.92 -10.05
N GLU A 139 35.72 -3.96 -10.51
CA GLU A 139 36.98 -3.57 -9.85
C GLU A 139 36.67 -2.80 -8.55
N LYS A 140 35.75 -1.83 -8.63
CA LYS A 140 35.32 -1.05 -7.48
C LYS A 140 34.31 -1.78 -6.63
N LYS A 141 33.81 -2.93 -7.10
CA LYS A 141 32.78 -3.73 -6.42
C LYS A 141 31.52 -2.88 -6.12
N THR A 142 31.04 -2.14 -7.13
CA THR A 142 29.88 -1.24 -6.97
C THR A 142 28.81 -1.53 -8.02
N ILE A 143 27.56 -1.34 -7.61
CA ILE A 143 26.40 -1.26 -8.49
C ILE A 143 25.88 0.17 -8.44
N THR A 144 25.76 0.79 -9.59
CA THR A 144 25.22 2.14 -9.72
C THR A 144 23.90 2.10 -10.45
N SER A 145 22.89 2.73 -9.88
CA SER A 145 21.58 2.94 -10.50
C SER A 145 21.44 4.39 -10.97
N TYR A 146 20.98 4.55 -12.21
CA TYR A 146 20.74 5.87 -12.82
C TYR A 146 19.25 6.03 -13.06
N VAL A 147 18.61 6.86 -12.26
CA VAL A 147 17.21 7.25 -12.43
C VAL A 147 17.16 8.65 -13.04
N THR A 148 16.76 8.71 -14.31
CA THR A 148 16.75 9.93 -15.10
C THR A 148 15.38 10.14 -15.74
N SER A 149 15.19 11.24 -16.47
CA SER A 149 13.98 11.44 -17.27
C SER A 149 13.72 10.27 -18.23
N ASP A 150 14.76 9.66 -18.78
CA ASP A 150 14.63 8.50 -19.68
C ASP A 150 14.06 7.27 -18.96
N THR A 151 14.38 7.08 -17.68
CA THR A 151 13.77 6.04 -16.84
C THR A 151 12.26 6.20 -16.79
N PHE A 152 11.80 7.42 -16.54
CA PHE A 152 10.37 7.71 -16.47
C PHE A 152 9.69 7.59 -17.84
N LEU A 153 10.35 8.02 -18.91
CA LEU A 153 9.84 7.87 -20.28
C LEU A 153 9.76 6.41 -20.69
N TYR A 154 10.72 5.59 -20.32
CA TYR A 154 10.69 4.15 -20.55
C TYR A 154 9.47 3.53 -19.85
N THR A 155 9.31 3.79 -18.55
CA THR A 155 8.18 3.29 -17.77
C THR A 155 6.83 3.72 -18.37
N ALA A 156 6.71 4.99 -18.76
CA ALA A 156 5.48 5.48 -19.38
C ALA A 156 5.14 4.75 -20.70
N ARG A 157 6.15 4.51 -21.55
CA ARG A 157 5.96 3.79 -22.83
C ARG A 157 5.56 2.33 -22.61
N GLU A 158 6.24 1.62 -21.71
CA GLU A 158 5.88 0.22 -21.43
C GLU A 158 4.47 0.13 -20.82
N ARG A 159 4.09 1.06 -19.95
CA ARG A 159 2.74 1.14 -19.41
C ARG A 159 1.69 1.40 -20.50
N ILE A 160 1.97 2.33 -21.41
CA ILE A 160 1.07 2.62 -22.54
C ILE A 160 0.90 1.37 -23.43
N LYS A 161 1.98 0.67 -23.72
CA LYS A 161 1.94 -0.56 -24.50
C LYS A 161 1.11 -1.67 -23.84
N GLU A 162 1.27 -1.83 -22.53
CA GLU A 162 0.45 -2.76 -21.73
C GLU A 162 -1.04 -2.39 -21.83
N VAL A 163 -1.36 -1.10 -21.61
CA VAL A 163 -2.72 -0.60 -21.71
C VAL A 163 -3.32 -0.80 -23.11
N GLN A 164 -2.55 -0.57 -24.16
CA GLN A 164 -3.00 -0.76 -25.53
C GLN A 164 -3.33 -2.24 -25.82
N ASN A 165 -2.52 -3.17 -25.32
CA ASN A 165 -2.80 -4.61 -25.45
C ASN A 165 -4.08 -5.00 -24.69
N MET A 166 -4.27 -4.51 -23.47
CA MET A 166 -5.50 -4.72 -22.70
C MET A 166 -6.72 -4.10 -23.40
N MET A 167 -6.57 -2.89 -23.93
CA MET A 167 -7.64 -2.19 -24.64
C MET A 167 -8.10 -2.98 -25.87
N LEU A 168 -7.15 -3.52 -26.68
CA LEU A 168 -7.47 -4.38 -27.81
C LEU A 168 -8.23 -5.63 -27.38
N TYR A 169 -7.78 -6.27 -26.30
CA TYR A 169 -8.49 -7.43 -25.75
C TYR A 169 -9.93 -7.10 -25.37
N TYR A 170 -10.17 -5.98 -24.66
CA TYR A 170 -11.51 -5.61 -24.22
C TYR A 170 -12.41 -5.13 -25.38
N ILE A 171 -11.87 -4.45 -26.38
CA ILE A 171 -12.62 -4.11 -27.61
C ILE A 171 -13.17 -5.36 -28.29
N GLN A 172 -12.38 -6.44 -28.29
CA GLN A 172 -12.77 -7.70 -28.94
C GLN A 172 -13.71 -8.58 -28.10
N ASN A 173 -13.63 -8.48 -26.75
CA ASN A 173 -14.26 -9.43 -25.85
C ASN A 173 -15.35 -8.82 -24.93
N SER A 174 -15.60 -7.51 -25.00
CA SER A 174 -16.56 -6.83 -24.12
C SER A 174 -17.48 -5.93 -24.93
N ALA A 175 -18.74 -6.34 -25.08
CA ALA A 175 -19.73 -5.65 -25.92
C ALA A 175 -19.98 -4.18 -25.54
N ASN A 176 -19.79 -3.81 -24.27
CA ASN A 176 -20.06 -2.47 -23.74
C ASN A 176 -18.79 -1.69 -23.40
N TYR A 177 -17.62 -2.17 -23.83
CA TYR A 177 -16.38 -1.46 -23.54
C TYR A 177 -16.28 -0.15 -24.33
N ASN A 178 -16.05 0.95 -23.64
CA ASN A 178 -15.85 2.26 -24.24
C ASN A 178 -14.38 2.73 -24.02
N PRO A 179 -13.54 2.69 -25.05
CA PRO A 179 -12.11 3.02 -24.94
C PRO A 179 -11.82 4.50 -24.80
N ARG A 180 -12.79 5.38 -25.04
CA ARG A 180 -12.58 6.84 -25.18
C ARG A 180 -11.76 7.47 -24.07
N ARG A 181 -12.04 7.08 -22.82
CA ARG A 181 -11.35 7.63 -21.65
C ARG A 181 -9.90 7.16 -21.57
N THR A 182 -9.68 5.89 -21.86
CA THR A 182 -8.34 5.28 -21.93
C THR A 182 -7.52 5.93 -23.06
N GLU A 183 -8.10 6.09 -24.24
CA GLU A 183 -7.46 6.76 -25.38
C GLU A 183 -7.07 8.22 -25.07
N GLN A 184 -7.93 8.97 -24.39
CA GLN A 184 -7.62 10.34 -23.94
C GLN A 184 -6.43 10.39 -22.99
N ASN A 185 -6.33 9.43 -22.05
CA ASN A 185 -5.20 9.36 -21.13
C ASN A 185 -3.91 8.93 -21.83
N ILE A 186 -3.98 7.98 -22.77
CA ILE A 186 -2.84 7.60 -23.63
C ILE A 186 -2.36 8.80 -24.45
N SER A 187 -3.27 9.56 -25.05
CA SER A 187 -2.93 10.74 -25.83
C SER A 187 -2.19 11.78 -24.97
N LYS A 188 -2.70 12.08 -23.77
CA LYS A 188 -2.03 12.98 -22.83
C LYS A 188 -0.65 12.47 -22.40
N ALA A 189 -0.53 11.17 -22.12
CA ALA A 189 0.76 10.58 -21.79
C ALA A 189 1.77 10.76 -22.93
N ASN A 190 1.37 10.51 -24.18
CA ASN A 190 2.21 10.71 -25.35
C ASN A 190 2.59 12.18 -25.57
N ASP A 191 1.69 13.14 -25.35
CA ASP A 191 1.98 14.57 -25.41
C ASP A 191 3.07 14.96 -24.41
N TYR A 192 3.00 14.42 -23.20
CA TYR A 192 4.03 14.68 -22.18
C TYR A 192 5.36 13.98 -22.50
N ILE A 193 5.34 12.80 -23.11
CA ILE A 193 6.56 12.14 -23.63
C ILE A 193 7.25 13.04 -24.64
N GLN A 194 6.49 13.59 -25.60
CA GLN A 194 7.05 14.50 -26.62
C GLN A 194 7.60 15.79 -26.01
N LYS A 195 6.90 16.38 -25.03
CA LYS A 195 7.39 17.56 -24.30
C LYS A 195 8.68 17.28 -23.55
N ALA A 196 8.79 16.13 -22.87
CA ALA A 196 10.01 15.74 -22.17
C ALA A 196 11.21 15.57 -23.12
N GLN A 197 10.99 15.06 -24.33
CA GLN A 197 12.02 14.87 -25.33
C GLN A 197 12.49 16.18 -25.98
N LYS A 198 11.63 17.19 -26.08
CA LYS A 198 11.93 18.48 -26.71
C LYS A 198 12.52 19.51 -25.76
N ASN A 199 12.31 19.36 -24.46
CA ASN A 199 12.71 20.35 -23.45
C ASN A 199 13.60 19.66 -22.40
N SER A 200 14.90 19.89 -22.47
CA SER A 200 15.88 19.32 -21.56
C SER A 200 15.78 19.85 -20.13
N GLU A 201 15.35 21.10 -19.95
CA GLU A 201 15.30 21.74 -18.64
C GLU A 201 14.13 21.21 -17.79
N ASP A 202 12.96 21.01 -18.38
CA ASP A 202 11.77 20.47 -17.73
C ASP A 202 11.56 18.95 -17.99
N SER A 203 12.52 18.27 -18.61
CA SER A 203 12.36 16.88 -19.05
C SER A 203 11.85 15.95 -17.96
N GLN A 204 12.43 16.04 -16.76
CA GLN A 204 12.04 15.21 -15.62
C GLN A 204 10.58 15.46 -15.20
N LYS A 205 10.14 16.71 -15.19
CA LYS A 205 8.76 17.10 -14.85
C LYS A 205 7.76 16.54 -15.86
N TYR A 206 8.06 16.69 -17.16
CA TYR A 206 7.18 16.16 -18.21
C TYR A 206 7.19 14.63 -18.24
N ALA A 207 8.32 13.98 -18.01
CA ALA A 207 8.41 12.54 -17.92
C ALA A 207 7.59 11.97 -16.74
N SER A 208 7.62 12.63 -15.58
CA SER A 208 6.76 12.28 -14.44
C SER A 208 5.27 12.41 -14.76
N ARG A 209 4.87 13.47 -15.51
CA ARG A 209 3.49 13.63 -15.98
C ARG A 209 3.08 12.55 -16.98
N ALA A 210 4.00 12.12 -17.83
CA ALA A 210 3.74 11.02 -18.77
C ALA A 210 3.39 9.73 -18.04
N ILE A 211 4.13 9.37 -16.98
CA ILE A 211 3.80 8.20 -16.15
C ILE A 211 2.43 8.36 -15.47
N GLU A 212 2.13 9.53 -14.93
CA GLU A 212 0.84 9.80 -14.28
C GLU A 212 -0.32 9.49 -15.23
N PHE A 213 -0.29 10.02 -16.46
CA PHE A 213 -1.34 9.75 -17.44
C PHE A 213 -1.32 8.31 -17.98
N ALA A 214 -0.16 7.67 -18.09
CA ALA A 214 -0.08 6.25 -18.42
C ALA A 214 -0.72 5.36 -17.32
N ASN A 215 -0.53 5.69 -16.06
CA ASN A 215 -1.19 5.01 -14.94
C ASN A 215 -2.71 5.29 -14.91
N LEU A 216 -3.15 6.52 -15.24
CA LEU A 216 -4.57 6.81 -15.42
C LEU A 216 -5.18 6.02 -16.60
N ALA A 217 -4.45 5.84 -17.69
CA ALA A 217 -4.88 4.99 -18.78
C ALA A 217 -5.05 3.53 -18.32
N MET A 218 -4.11 3.01 -17.51
CA MET A 218 -4.19 1.68 -16.93
C MET A 218 -5.44 1.50 -16.03
N SER A 219 -5.76 2.50 -15.21
CA SER A 219 -6.96 2.45 -14.34
C SER A 219 -8.27 2.51 -15.12
N THR A 220 -8.26 3.08 -16.33
CA THR A 220 -9.47 3.27 -17.16
C THR A 220 -9.63 2.23 -18.26
N VAL A 221 -8.65 1.34 -18.48
CA VAL A 221 -8.70 0.32 -19.53
C VAL A 221 -9.62 -0.85 -19.16
N ILE A 222 -9.82 -1.11 -17.88
CA ILE A 222 -10.70 -2.17 -17.42
C ILE A 222 -12.16 -1.74 -17.69
N PRO A 223 -12.97 -2.59 -18.36
CA PRO A 223 -14.37 -2.28 -18.61
C PRO A 223 -15.10 -1.98 -17.33
N TYR A 224 -15.83 -0.90 -17.33
CA TYR A 224 -16.72 -0.57 -16.23
C TYR A 224 -18.06 -1.27 -16.46
N ASP A 225 -18.35 -2.28 -15.66
CA ASP A 225 -19.70 -2.80 -15.49
C ASP A 225 -20.35 -2.06 -14.32
N SER A 226 -21.41 -1.31 -14.60
CA SER A 226 -22.16 -0.56 -13.58
C SER A 226 -22.84 -1.47 -12.55
N THR A 227 -22.98 -2.75 -12.87
CA THR A 227 -23.55 -3.77 -11.98
C THR A 227 -22.49 -4.40 -11.06
N GLU A 228 -21.20 -4.30 -11.43
CA GLU A 228 -20.11 -4.83 -10.66
C GLU A 228 -19.79 -3.92 -9.47
N LEU A 229 -19.70 -4.50 -8.28
CA LEU A 229 -19.23 -3.78 -7.10
C LEU A 229 -17.72 -3.60 -7.18
N LYS A 230 -17.27 -2.35 -7.37
CA LYS A 230 -15.87 -1.95 -7.30
C LYS A 230 -15.68 -1.09 -6.06
N GLY A 231 -15.23 -1.72 -4.99
CA GLY A 231 -15.17 -1.10 -3.67
C GLY A 231 -13.77 -0.92 -3.14
N VAL A 232 -13.60 0.09 -2.29
CA VAL A 232 -12.38 0.32 -1.51
C VAL A 232 -12.71 0.56 -0.05
N TRP A 233 -11.88 0.03 0.86
CA TRP A 233 -11.93 0.37 2.27
C TRP A 233 -11.13 1.64 2.52
N ILE A 234 -11.72 2.59 3.23
CA ILE A 234 -11.10 3.87 3.54
C ILE A 234 -11.10 4.07 5.05
N ARG A 235 -9.90 4.20 5.63
CA ARG A 235 -9.72 4.76 6.96
C ARG A 235 -9.57 6.26 6.80
N PRO A 236 -10.52 7.08 7.29
CA PRO A 236 -10.47 8.52 7.09
C PRO A 236 -9.31 9.13 7.87
N THR A 237 -8.47 9.88 7.15
CA THR A 237 -7.35 10.64 7.70
C THR A 237 -7.41 12.10 7.24
N PHE A 238 -8.55 12.51 6.71
CA PHE A 238 -8.76 13.83 6.13
C PHE A 238 -9.54 14.72 7.08
N TYR A 239 -8.99 15.88 7.35
CA TYR A 239 -9.50 16.85 8.33
C TYR A 239 -10.21 18.03 7.69
N ASN A 240 -10.44 18.01 6.38
CA ASN A 240 -11.13 19.05 5.65
C ASN A 240 -11.90 18.51 4.44
N GLU A 241 -12.91 19.27 4.02
CA GLU A 241 -13.79 18.92 2.92
C GLU A 241 -13.05 18.81 1.57
N LYS A 242 -12.07 19.67 1.32
CA LYS A 242 -11.35 19.72 0.04
C LYS A 242 -10.59 18.41 -0.25
N ASP A 243 -9.97 17.81 0.76
CA ASP A 243 -9.23 16.57 0.60
C ASP A 243 -10.17 15.38 0.40
N ILE A 244 -11.34 15.39 1.05
CA ILE A 244 -12.41 14.40 0.83
C ILE A 244 -12.90 14.47 -0.63
N ILE A 245 -13.22 15.68 -1.11
CA ILE A 245 -13.67 15.91 -2.48
C ILE A 245 -12.64 15.41 -3.48
N LYS A 246 -11.37 15.80 -3.30
CA LYS A 246 -10.27 15.38 -4.18
C LYS A 246 -10.12 13.85 -4.22
N THR A 247 -10.23 13.19 -3.07
CA THR A 247 -10.16 11.73 -2.99
C THR A 247 -11.32 11.09 -3.74
N LEU A 248 -12.54 11.58 -3.54
CA LEU A 248 -13.72 11.07 -4.24
C LEU A 248 -13.66 11.30 -5.74
N ASP A 249 -13.09 12.44 -6.21
CA ASP A 249 -12.84 12.68 -7.63
C ASP A 249 -11.91 11.60 -8.22
N GLN A 250 -10.82 11.29 -7.53
CA GLN A 250 -9.88 10.25 -7.95
C GLN A 250 -10.51 8.86 -7.97
N LEU A 251 -11.34 8.53 -6.98
CA LEU A 251 -12.07 7.27 -6.91
C LEU A 251 -13.10 7.14 -8.04
N ALA A 252 -13.86 8.19 -8.29
CA ALA A 252 -14.80 8.23 -9.40
C ALA A 252 -14.08 8.10 -10.75
N GLU A 253 -12.92 8.78 -10.90
CA GLU A 253 -12.05 8.63 -12.06
C GLU A 253 -11.54 7.21 -12.25
N ALA A 254 -11.22 6.50 -11.19
CA ALA A 254 -10.81 5.10 -11.22
C ALA A 254 -11.98 4.11 -11.44
N GLY A 255 -13.23 4.60 -11.53
CA GLY A 255 -14.41 3.76 -11.70
C GLY A 255 -14.86 3.05 -10.43
N ILE A 256 -14.41 3.47 -9.27
CA ILE A 256 -14.90 2.98 -7.98
C ILE A 256 -16.34 3.44 -7.77
N ASN A 257 -17.22 2.51 -7.42
CA ASN A 257 -18.64 2.77 -7.22
C ASN A 257 -19.14 2.49 -5.80
N ASN A 258 -18.26 1.97 -4.93
CA ASN A 258 -18.54 1.73 -3.53
C ASN A 258 -17.34 2.11 -2.68
N ILE A 259 -17.58 2.73 -1.53
CA ILE A 259 -16.59 2.91 -0.47
C ILE A 259 -17.10 2.27 0.82
N PHE A 260 -16.19 1.64 1.56
CA PHE A 260 -16.39 1.15 2.91
C PHE A 260 -15.63 2.08 3.84
N LEU A 261 -16.34 3.04 4.42
CA LEU A 261 -15.76 4.12 5.20
C LEU A 261 -15.71 3.73 6.68
N GLU A 262 -14.52 3.67 7.27
CA GLU A 262 -14.34 3.39 8.68
C GLU A 262 -14.93 4.52 9.51
N THR A 263 -16.11 4.27 10.08
CA THR A 263 -16.96 5.27 10.70
C THR A 263 -16.97 5.16 12.22
N TYR A 264 -16.83 3.95 12.72
CA TYR A 264 -16.67 3.66 14.15
C TYR A 264 -15.49 2.69 14.30
N TYR A 265 -14.47 3.14 14.98
CA TYR A 265 -13.27 2.36 15.24
C TYR A 265 -12.63 2.75 16.57
N HIS A 266 -11.97 1.78 17.19
CA HIS A 266 -11.36 1.97 18.50
C HIS A 266 -12.31 2.57 19.54
N GLY A 267 -13.58 2.20 19.48
CA GLY A 267 -14.59 2.71 20.40
C GLY A 267 -14.98 4.18 20.19
N LYS A 268 -14.68 4.77 19.05
CA LYS A 268 -14.93 6.19 18.72
C LYS A 268 -15.58 6.34 17.35
N THR A 269 -16.43 7.34 17.19
CA THR A 269 -17.03 7.72 15.90
C THR A 269 -16.23 8.81 15.20
N ILE A 270 -16.23 8.86 13.88
CA ILE A 270 -15.66 9.99 13.13
C ILE A 270 -16.60 11.20 13.09
N PHE A 271 -17.85 11.05 13.49
CA PHE A 271 -18.89 12.07 13.49
C PHE A 271 -19.31 12.42 14.92
N PRO A 272 -19.88 13.61 15.16
CA PRO A 272 -20.35 14.00 16.50
C PRO A 272 -21.63 13.23 16.86
N SER A 273 -21.47 12.12 17.60
CA SER A 273 -22.54 11.20 17.97
C SER A 273 -23.30 11.67 19.22
N GLN A 274 -24.63 11.67 19.12
CA GLN A 274 -25.53 11.91 20.25
C GLN A 274 -25.63 10.67 21.14
N THR A 275 -25.59 9.47 20.55
CA THR A 275 -25.59 8.21 21.29
C THR A 275 -24.35 8.10 22.17
N MET A 276 -23.15 8.32 21.62
CA MET A 276 -21.91 8.33 22.42
C MET A 276 -22.00 9.31 23.59
N THR A 277 -22.50 10.53 23.35
CA THR A 277 -22.69 11.55 24.39
C THR A 277 -23.67 11.07 25.47
N ARG A 278 -24.80 10.45 25.10
CA ARG A 278 -25.81 9.98 26.05
C ARG A 278 -25.30 8.86 26.97
N TYR A 279 -24.44 8.00 26.45
CA TYR A 279 -23.74 6.99 27.26
C TYR A 279 -22.52 7.54 28.01
N GLY A 280 -22.19 8.83 27.83
CA GLY A 280 -21.06 9.50 28.49
C GLY A 280 -19.71 9.09 27.93
N PHE A 281 -19.66 8.58 26.71
CA PHE A 281 -18.43 8.23 25.98
C PHE A 281 -17.91 9.43 25.20
N ILE A 282 -16.69 9.29 24.65
CA ILE A 282 -16.11 10.31 23.77
C ILE A 282 -17.06 10.53 22.60
N ARG A 283 -17.58 11.75 22.51
CA ARG A 283 -18.60 12.13 21.51
C ARG A 283 -18.16 11.89 20.08
N GLN A 284 -16.87 12.08 19.81
CA GLN A 284 -16.27 11.99 18.49
C GLN A 284 -14.75 11.79 18.66
N ASN A 285 -14.11 11.08 17.75
CA ASN A 285 -12.66 11.01 17.73
C ASN A 285 -12.07 12.41 17.68
N GLU A 286 -11.11 12.68 18.55
CA GLU A 286 -10.51 13.99 18.82
C GLU A 286 -9.92 14.63 17.55
N GLU A 287 -9.48 13.82 16.60
CA GLU A 287 -8.94 14.27 15.32
C GLU A 287 -9.97 14.98 14.43
N PHE A 288 -11.27 14.76 14.67
CA PHE A 288 -12.37 15.31 13.87
C PHE A 288 -13.23 16.32 14.62
N VAL A 289 -12.86 16.72 15.83
CA VAL A 289 -13.64 17.68 16.62
C VAL A 289 -13.88 18.98 15.87
N GLY A 290 -15.16 19.40 15.80
CA GLY A 290 -15.55 20.60 15.04
C GLY A 290 -15.84 20.35 13.57
N PHE A 291 -15.68 19.13 13.09
CA PHE A 291 -15.87 18.71 11.72
C PHE A 291 -16.72 17.44 11.66
N ASP A 292 -17.64 17.32 10.72
CA ASP A 292 -18.46 16.13 10.50
C ASP A 292 -18.10 15.49 9.14
N PRO A 293 -17.00 14.71 9.11
CA PRO A 293 -16.54 14.11 7.88
C PRO A 293 -17.53 13.12 7.28
N LEU A 294 -18.28 12.38 8.11
CA LEU A 294 -19.25 11.38 7.62
C LEU A 294 -20.30 12.01 6.72
N LYS A 295 -20.84 13.17 7.13
CA LYS A 295 -21.81 13.92 6.33
C LYS A 295 -21.25 14.33 4.98
N ILE A 296 -20.00 14.76 4.94
CA ILE A 296 -19.35 15.21 3.72
C ILE A 296 -19.06 14.02 2.81
N TRP A 297 -18.48 12.95 3.35
CA TRP A 297 -18.21 11.71 2.60
C TRP A 297 -19.48 11.21 1.90
N ILE A 298 -20.59 11.10 2.61
CA ILE A 298 -21.85 10.59 2.04
C ILE A 298 -22.39 11.53 0.97
N ASN A 299 -22.50 12.82 1.26
CA ASN A 299 -23.05 13.78 0.32
C ASN A 299 -22.22 13.88 -0.97
N GLU A 300 -20.90 13.96 -0.83
CA GLU A 300 -20.01 14.13 -1.97
C GLU A 300 -19.81 12.82 -2.76
N ALA A 301 -19.85 11.66 -2.11
CA ALA A 301 -19.86 10.36 -2.78
C ALA A 301 -21.14 10.17 -3.62
N HIS A 302 -22.32 10.46 -3.04
CA HIS A 302 -23.60 10.35 -3.76
C HIS A 302 -23.68 11.26 -4.98
N ARG A 303 -23.11 12.47 -4.91
CA ARG A 303 -23.00 13.37 -6.09
C ARG A 303 -22.22 12.75 -7.25
N ARG A 304 -21.32 11.81 -6.96
CA ARG A 304 -20.48 11.09 -7.93
C ARG A 304 -21.01 9.71 -8.30
N GLY A 305 -22.17 9.32 -7.77
CA GLY A 305 -22.73 7.99 -7.96
C GLY A 305 -21.98 6.89 -7.20
N ILE A 306 -21.19 7.25 -6.19
CA ILE A 306 -20.46 6.31 -5.34
C ILE A 306 -21.32 6.01 -4.10
N LYS A 307 -21.56 4.73 -3.84
CA LYS A 307 -22.25 4.25 -2.63
C LYS A 307 -21.32 4.26 -1.43
N VAL A 308 -21.87 4.62 -0.27
CA VAL A 308 -21.14 4.64 1.01
C VAL A 308 -21.66 3.57 1.93
N ASN A 309 -20.80 2.62 2.25
CA ASN A 309 -21.04 1.59 3.24
C ASN A 309 -20.27 1.96 4.51
N ILE A 310 -20.95 1.93 5.63
CA ILE A 310 -20.36 2.18 6.94
C ILE A 310 -19.49 0.99 7.32
N TRP A 311 -18.20 1.20 7.54
CA TRP A 311 -17.32 0.21 8.13
C TRP A 311 -17.29 0.44 9.65
N PHE A 312 -17.72 -0.57 10.40
CA PHE A 312 -18.05 -0.49 11.81
C PHE A 312 -17.32 -1.62 12.58
N GLU A 313 -16.33 -1.27 13.42
CA GLU A 313 -15.67 -2.21 14.31
C GLU A 313 -16.58 -2.57 15.47
N THR A 314 -17.34 -3.67 15.36
CA THR A 314 -18.51 -3.92 16.21
C THR A 314 -18.15 -4.16 17.68
N PHE A 315 -17.28 -5.12 17.96
CA PHE A 315 -16.95 -5.50 19.34
C PHE A 315 -15.55 -5.09 19.78
N TYR A 316 -14.72 -4.65 18.87
CA TYR A 316 -13.39 -4.15 19.18
C TYR A 316 -13.47 -2.67 19.57
N VAL A 317 -12.92 -2.33 20.74
CA VAL A 317 -13.00 -0.96 21.27
C VAL A 317 -11.62 -0.27 21.41
N GLY A 318 -10.60 -0.84 20.78
CA GLY A 318 -9.27 -0.26 20.72
C GLY A 318 -8.22 -1.02 21.55
N ASN A 319 -7.02 -0.49 21.54
CA ASN A 319 -5.84 -1.11 22.18
C ASN A 319 -5.19 -0.23 23.26
N LYS A 320 -5.87 0.83 23.67
CA LYS A 320 -5.40 1.66 24.79
C LYS A 320 -6.04 1.15 26.07
N PRO A 321 -5.25 1.06 27.17
CA PRO A 321 -5.81 0.66 28.46
C PRO A 321 -6.96 1.57 28.89
N PRO A 322 -8.10 0.99 29.31
CA PRO A 322 -9.29 1.78 29.68
C PRO A 322 -9.05 2.87 30.69
N GLU A 323 -8.17 2.64 31.67
CA GLU A 323 -7.81 3.57 32.71
C GLU A 323 -7.12 4.85 32.20
N THR A 324 -6.67 4.89 30.96
CA THR A 324 -5.99 6.05 30.37
C THR A 324 -6.93 7.20 30.03
N ASN A 325 -8.24 6.94 29.91
CA ASN A 325 -9.25 7.97 29.73
C ASN A 325 -10.61 7.52 30.29
N ALA A 326 -11.13 8.28 31.23
CA ALA A 326 -12.42 7.99 31.91
C ALA A 326 -13.64 7.97 30.98
N GLU A 327 -13.54 8.49 29.76
CA GLU A 327 -14.62 8.48 28.76
C GLU A 327 -14.53 7.29 27.79
N TYR A 328 -13.53 6.40 27.95
CA TYR A 328 -13.50 5.16 27.16
C TYR A 328 -14.63 4.22 27.61
N ILE A 329 -15.13 3.45 26.67
CA ILE A 329 -16.27 2.54 26.88
C ILE A 329 -16.02 1.64 28.09
N LEU A 330 -14.90 0.95 28.13
CA LEU A 330 -14.56 0.02 29.21
C LEU A 330 -14.02 0.70 30.48
N ALA A 331 -13.71 1.99 30.45
CA ALA A 331 -13.47 2.76 31.67
C ALA A 331 -14.77 3.07 32.40
N LYS A 332 -15.83 3.35 31.64
CA LYS A 332 -17.18 3.63 32.20
C LYS A 332 -17.96 2.37 32.52
N HIS A 333 -17.82 1.37 31.66
CA HIS A 333 -18.56 0.11 31.73
C HIS A 333 -17.59 -1.07 31.71
N PRO A 334 -16.78 -1.29 32.77
CA PRO A 334 -15.89 -2.44 32.83
C PRO A 334 -16.64 -3.78 32.76
N GLU A 335 -17.90 -3.82 33.21
CA GLU A 335 -18.80 -4.97 33.11
C GLU A 335 -19.22 -5.32 31.68
N TRP A 336 -18.95 -4.44 30.71
CA TRP A 336 -19.15 -4.74 29.29
C TRP A 336 -18.02 -5.49 28.64
N ALA A 337 -16.88 -5.63 29.33
CA ALA A 337 -15.73 -6.30 28.78
C ALA A 337 -16.00 -7.80 28.53
N ASN A 338 -15.38 -8.34 27.49
CA ASN A 338 -15.42 -9.76 27.21
C ASN A 338 -14.39 -10.48 28.12
N TYR A 339 -14.87 -11.27 29.07
CA TYR A 339 -14.02 -12.00 30.03
C TYR A 339 -13.92 -13.47 29.67
N PRO A 340 -12.71 -14.07 29.64
CA PRO A 340 -12.57 -15.52 29.64
C PRO A 340 -13.13 -16.09 30.93
N LYS A 341 -13.69 -17.29 30.86
CA LYS A 341 -14.34 -17.96 32.02
C LYS A 341 -13.46 -17.97 33.27
N LYS A 342 -12.16 -18.15 33.11
CA LYS A 342 -11.17 -18.17 34.22
C LYS A 342 -10.94 -16.81 34.90
N SER A 343 -11.31 -15.72 34.23
CA SER A 343 -11.05 -14.34 34.67
C SER A 343 -12.34 -13.58 35.01
N VAL A 344 -13.50 -14.25 35.05
CA VAL A 344 -14.75 -13.63 35.48
C VAL A 344 -14.63 -13.21 36.94
N GLY A 345 -14.90 -11.91 37.20
CA GLY A 345 -14.73 -11.32 38.55
C GLY A 345 -13.32 -10.75 38.80
N SER A 346 -12.43 -10.78 37.84
CA SER A 346 -11.15 -10.07 37.93
C SER A 346 -11.37 -8.55 37.95
N SER A 347 -10.54 -7.83 38.68
CA SER A 347 -10.50 -6.36 38.68
C SER A 347 -9.83 -5.75 37.45
N SER A 348 -9.07 -6.57 36.69
CA SER A 348 -8.41 -6.14 35.46
C SER A 348 -9.23 -6.52 34.25
N ILE A 349 -9.39 -5.58 33.31
CA ILE A 349 -10.05 -5.80 32.03
C ILE A 349 -9.10 -6.58 31.12
N PRO A 350 -9.50 -7.75 30.62
CA PRO A 350 -8.64 -8.56 29.76
C PRO A 350 -8.51 -7.96 28.37
N TYR A 351 -7.37 -8.22 27.73
CA TYR A 351 -7.10 -7.80 26.35
C TYR A 351 -6.50 -8.97 25.54
N SER A 352 -6.54 -8.86 24.22
CA SER A 352 -5.99 -9.87 23.32
C SER A 352 -4.61 -9.44 22.81
N ILE A 353 -3.57 -10.17 23.23
CA ILE A 353 -2.18 -9.92 22.79
C ILE A 353 -2.05 -10.14 21.28
N SER A 354 -2.63 -11.20 20.75
CA SER A 354 -2.58 -11.54 19.32
C SER A 354 -3.27 -10.49 18.43
N GLU A 355 -4.09 -9.62 19.03
CA GLU A 355 -4.82 -8.55 18.35
C GLU A 355 -4.35 -7.16 18.83
N HIS A 356 -3.03 -6.98 18.91
CA HIS A 356 -2.37 -5.72 19.26
C HIS A 356 -2.77 -5.16 20.64
N ASN A 357 -2.95 -6.03 21.64
CA ASN A 357 -3.47 -5.69 22.97
C ASN A 357 -4.90 -5.11 22.91
N GLY A 358 -5.72 -5.63 22.01
CA GLY A 358 -7.07 -5.14 21.77
C GLY A 358 -8.05 -5.52 22.87
N TYR A 359 -8.92 -4.58 23.21
CA TYR A 359 -10.03 -4.73 24.15
C TYR A 359 -11.32 -4.97 23.39
N PHE A 360 -12.17 -5.84 23.92
CA PHE A 360 -13.41 -6.25 23.30
C PHE A 360 -14.58 -6.14 24.29
N ILE A 361 -15.71 -5.68 23.80
CA ILE A 361 -17.00 -5.72 24.54
C ILE A 361 -17.71 -7.04 24.29
N ASP A 362 -18.49 -7.49 25.27
CA ASP A 362 -19.17 -8.80 25.23
C ASP A 362 -20.43 -8.73 24.37
N PRO A 363 -20.50 -9.47 23.26
CA PRO A 363 -21.68 -9.53 22.41
C PRO A 363 -22.91 -10.15 23.09
N ALA A 364 -22.74 -10.90 24.17
CA ALA A 364 -23.83 -11.49 24.94
C ALA A 364 -24.46 -10.52 25.95
N ASN A 365 -23.81 -9.39 26.24
CA ASN A 365 -24.31 -8.40 27.18
C ASN A 365 -25.46 -7.57 26.55
N PRO A 366 -26.67 -7.57 27.13
CA PRO A 366 -27.82 -6.84 26.57
C PRO A 366 -27.59 -5.32 26.46
N ASP A 367 -26.84 -4.71 27.39
CA ASP A 367 -26.58 -3.27 27.36
C ASP A 367 -25.61 -2.92 26.22
N VAL A 368 -24.65 -3.78 25.93
CA VAL A 368 -23.77 -3.68 24.75
C VAL A 368 -24.61 -3.76 23.47
N GLN A 369 -25.53 -4.73 23.39
CA GLN A 369 -26.42 -4.87 22.24
C GLN A 369 -27.29 -3.62 22.04
N ASN A 370 -27.88 -3.08 23.10
CA ASN A 370 -28.66 -1.87 23.04
C ASN A 370 -27.86 -0.65 22.63
N PHE A 371 -26.67 -0.46 23.19
CA PHE A 371 -25.74 0.62 22.80
C PHE A 371 -25.40 0.57 21.30
N LEU A 372 -24.97 -0.58 20.81
CA LEU A 372 -24.60 -0.75 19.40
C LEU A 372 -25.79 -0.55 18.47
N TYR A 373 -26.97 -1.07 18.86
CA TYR A 373 -28.20 -0.86 18.11
C TYR A 373 -28.55 0.63 18.01
N GLU A 374 -28.52 1.36 19.12
CA GLU A 374 -28.81 2.80 19.13
C GLU A 374 -27.80 3.60 18.30
N LEU A 375 -26.53 3.26 18.37
CA LEU A 375 -25.49 3.91 17.57
C LEU A 375 -25.68 3.65 16.07
N LEU A 376 -26.02 2.43 15.69
CA LEU A 376 -26.33 2.09 14.30
C LEU A 376 -27.62 2.79 13.83
N CYS A 377 -28.65 2.87 14.68
CA CYS A 377 -29.88 3.63 14.38
C CYS A 377 -29.57 5.12 14.16
N GLU A 378 -28.71 5.72 14.98
CA GLU A 378 -28.28 7.11 14.78
C GLU A 378 -27.63 7.30 13.42
N ILE A 379 -26.69 6.42 13.04
CA ILE A 379 -26.00 6.49 11.75
C ILE A 379 -26.98 6.39 10.60
N VAL A 380 -27.85 5.36 10.61
CA VAL A 380 -28.80 5.12 9.52
C VAL A 380 -29.82 6.25 9.37
N THR A 381 -30.37 6.73 10.48
CA THR A 381 -31.42 7.76 10.42
C THR A 381 -30.88 9.14 10.06
N ARG A 382 -29.70 9.47 10.57
CA ARG A 382 -29.10 10.80 10.41
C ARG A 382 -28.35 10.96 9.09
N TYR A 383 -27.64 9.93 8.66
CA TYR A 383 -26.71 10.02 7.52
C TYR A 383 -27.20 9.27 6.29
N LYS A 384 -28.06 8.29 6.42
CA LYS A 384 -28.66 7.50 5.34
C LYS A 384 -27.58 6.89 4.40
N PRO A 385 -26.64 6.10 4.94
CA PRO A 385 -25.68 5.39 4.12
C PRO A 385 -26.35 4.33 3.25
N ASP A 386 -25.63 3.82 2.24
CA ASP A 386 -26.14 2.78 1.33
C ASP A 386 -26.06 1.38 1.95
N GLY A 387 -25.19 1.18 2.91
CA GLY A 387 -25.01 -0.10 3.59
C GLY A 387 -24.21 0.01 4.89
N ILE A 388 -24.16 -1.10 5.60
CA ILE A 388 -23.35 -1.27 6.80
C ILE A 388 -22.51 -2.54 6.65
N ASN A 389 -21.23 -2.43 6.92
CA ASN A 389 -20.26 -3.52 7.01
C ASN A 389 -19.85 -3.67 8.48
N LEU A 390 -20.34 -4.71 9.14
CA LEU A 390 -19.97 -5.03 10.51
C LEU A 390 -18.66 -5.81 10.50
N ASP A 391 -17.61 -5.19 11.01
CA ASP A 391 -16.30 -5.80 11.21
C ASP A 391 -16.10 -6.14 12.70
N TYR A 392 -15.09 -6.97 13.01
CA TYR A 392 -14.86 -7.47 14.36
C TYR A 392 -16.13 -8.01 15.05
N ILE A 393 -17.05 -8.58 14.24
CA ILE A 393 -18.28 -9.24 14.72
C ILE A 393 -17.99 -10.67 15.17
N ARG A 394 -17.08 -10.79 16.10
CA ARG A 394 -16.54 -12.05 16.62
C ARG A 394 -15.98 -11.88 18.04
N TYR A 395 -15.81 -12.97 18.71
CA TYR A 395 -14.99 -13.00 19.93
C TYR A 395 -13.49 -12.81 19.59
N PRO A 396 -12.69 -12.28 20.52
CA PRO A 396 -11.25 -12.21 20.34
C PRO A 396 -10.63 -13.62 20.21
N GLN A 397 -9.50 -13.71 19.52
CA GLN A 397 -8.80 -15.00 19.34
C GLN A 397 -8.25 -15.54 20.65
N SER A 398 -7.75 -14.67 21.51
CA SER A 398 -7.28 -15.01 22.85
C SER A 398 -7.47 -13.81 23.76
N LEU A 399 -7.76 -14.07 25.05
CA LEU A 399 -7.75 -13.08 26.12
C LEU A 399 -6.76 -13.50 27.18
N GLU A 400 -5.93 -12.56 27.63
CA GLU A 400 -4.95 -12.72 28.70
C GLU A 400 -5.50 -12.16 30.03
#